data_0f5966a7b63e8e1a0cefb447b8835545
#
_entry.id   0f5966a7b63e8e1a0cefb447b8835545
#
_cell.length_a   1.000
_cell.length_b   1.000
_cell.length_c   1.000
_cell.angle_alpha   90.00
_cell.angle_beta   90.00
_cell.angle_gamma   90.00
#
_symmetry.space_group_name_H-M   'P 1'
#
loop_
_entity.id
_entity.type
_entity.pdbx_description
1 polymer ?
#
loop_
_entity_poly.entity_id
_entity_poly.type
_entity_poly.pdbx_seq_one_letter_code
_entity_poly.pdbx_strand_id
1 'polypeptide(L)'
;LNYTIFDTPIVRTLVRWFAFLFLWLNGWRTSGRLPEAPKMVLIAAPHASNWDLPYMLFVAFALRAKVYWMGKDAIFRWPFGRLFKWLGGIPIDRSKANNVVAQSIDQFAISEKLVLTVPPAGTRKRVLNWKTGFYHIALGAGVPIAMGFLDYKKKIGGIGSVLHPTGDIEADMSTIRSFYQDISGKYPLKSISATTVKPTPAA
;
A
#
# COMPACT_ATOMS: atom_id res chain seq x y z
N LEU A 1 10.38 14.66 4.27
CA LEU A 1 9.78 13.56 5.05
C LEU A 1 10.58 13.31 6.33
N ASN A 2 9.90 12.81 7.36
CA ASN A 2 10.52 12.54 8.66
C ASN A 2 11.51 11.37 8.61
N TYR A 3 12.49 11.39 9.52
CA TYR A 3 13.36 10.26 9.82
C TYR A 3 12.50 9.09 10.34
N THR A 4 12.69 7.92 9.76
CA THR A 4 11.83 6.74 10.01
C THR A 4 12.64 5.55 10.51
N ILE A 5 11.95 4.50 10.93
CA ILE A 5 12.55 3.20 11.29
C ILE A 5 13.45 2.65 10.16
N PHE A 6 13.13 2.95 8.91
CA PHE A 6 13.92 2.54 7.74
C PHE A 6 15.25 3.31 7.62
N ASP A 7 15.37 4.48 8.25
CA ASP A 7 16.56 5.31 8.22
C ASP A 7 17.49 5.05 9.43
N THR A 8 17.02 4.29 10.44
CA THR A 8 17.75 3.99 11.66
C THR A 8 18.64 2.76 11.45
N PRO A 9 19.97 2.87 11.22
CA PRO A 9 20.80 1.79 10.66
C PRO A 9 20.77 0.49 11.46
N ILE A 10 20.99 0.58 12.78
CA ILE A 10 21.01 -0.59 13.67
C ILE A 10 19.61 -1.21 13.74
N VAL A 11 18.59 -0.39 14.04
CA VAL A 11 17.20 -0.85 14.19
C VAL A 11 16.71 -1.46 12.87
N ARG A 12 16.96 -0.80 11.74
CA ARG A 12 16.61 -1.34 10.41
C ARG A 12 17.21 -2.72 10.17
N THR A 13 18.46 -2.93 10.56
CA THR A 13 19.15 -4.21 10.37
C THR A 13 18.54 -5.28 11.27
N LEU A 14 18.34 -4.99 12.55
CA LEU A 14 17.72 -5.92 13.51
C LEU A 14 16.29 -6.27 13.12
N VAL A 15 15.48 -5.27 12.78
CA VAL A 15 14.09 -5.50 12.35
C VAL A 15 14.03 -6.31 11.06
N ARG A 16 14.98 -6.12 10.13
CA ARG A 16 15.07 -6.91 8.91
C ARG A 16 15.38 -8.39 9.20
N TRP A 17 16.33 -8.69 10.07
CA TRP A 17 16.61 -10.06 10.47
C TRP A 17 15.40 -10.68 11.19
N PHE A 18 14.77 -9.94 12.09
CA PHE A 18 13.53 -10.37 12.73
C PHE A 18 12.41 -10.62 11.71
N ALA A 19 12.26 -9.75 10.71
CA ALA A 19 11.28 -9.90 9.65
C ALA A 19 11.50 -11.19 8.85
N PHE A 20 12.74 -11.48 8.46
CA PHE A 20 13.07 -12.74 7.78
C PHE A 20 12.73 -13.96 8.64
N LEU A 21 13.15 -13.95 9.91
CA LEU A 21 12.87 -15.04 10.84
C LEU A 21 11.37 -15.23 11.05
N PHE A 22 10.63 -14.12 11.27
CA PHE A 22 9.18 -14.15 11.46
C PHE A 22 8.46 -14.71 10.22
N LEU A 23 8.78 -14.20 9.05
CA LEU A 23 8.19 -14.67 7.79
C LEU A 23 8.49 -16.14 7.56
N TRP A 24 9.73 -16.57 7.75
CA TRP A 24 10.16 -17.97 7.61
C TRP A 24 9.45 -18.91 8.58
N LEU A 25 9.39 -18.57 9.88
CA LEU A 25 8.69 -19.38 10.91
C LEU A 25 7.19 -19.53 10.61
N ASN A 26 6.57 -18.52 9.94
CA ASN A 26 5.17 -18.59 9.54
C ASN A 26 4.98 -19.18 8.13
N GLY A 27 6.05 -19.65 7.48
CA GLY A 27 6.03 -20.25 6.15
C GLY A 27 5.79 -19.24 5.02
N TRP A 28 6.06 -17.94 5.27
CA TRP A 28 5.93 -16.90 4.26
C TRP A 28 7.20 -16.71 3.44
N ARG A 29 7.00 -16.39 2.17
CA ARG A 29 8.07 -16.03 1.22
C ARG A 29 7.86 -14.62 0.69
N THR A 30 8.95 -13.97 0.32
CA THR A 30 8.89 -12.66 -0.34
C THR A 30 9.09 -12.82 -1.84
N SER A 31 8.44 -11.96 -2.64
CA SER A 31 8.54 -11.98 -4.10
C SER A 31 8.67 -10.56 -4.66
N GLY A 32 9.37 -10.45 -5.77
CA GLY A 32 9.60 -9.17 -6.45
C GLY A 32 10.62 -8.27 -5.76
N ARG A 33 10.74 -7.05 -6.26
CA ARG A 33 11.61 -5.99 -5.75
C ARG A 33 10.96 -4.64 -5.92
N LEU A 34 11.37 -3.66 -5.10
CA LEU A 34 10.94 -2.29 -5.30
C LEU A 34 11.48 -1.78 -6.65
N PRO A 35 10.64 -1.17 -7.50
CA PRO A 35 11.12 -0.49 -8.71
C PRO A 35 12.14 0.60 -8.38
N GLU A 36 13.04 0.90 -9.31
CA GLU A 36 14.09 1.91 -9.11
C GLU A 36 13.59 3.36 -9.16
N ALA A 37 12.28 3.57 -9.40
CA ALA A 37 11.68 4.88 -9.37
C ALA A 37 11.74 5.51 -7.96
N PRO A 38 12.19 6.76 -7.81
CA PRO A 38 12.33 7.41 -6.51
C PRO A 38 10.99 7.70 -5.86
N LYS A 39 9.94 7.86 -6.66
CA LYS A 39 8.57 8.17 -6.20
C LYS A 39 7.58 7.21 -6.84
N MET A 40 6.65 6.67 -6.04
CA MET A 40 5.57 5.82 -6.54
C MET A 40 4.44 5.70 -5.54
N VAL A 41 3.26 5.38 -6.04
CA VAL A 41 2.16 4.87 -5.24
C VAL A 41 2.29 3.35 -5.17
N LEU A 42 2.30 2.79 -3.96
CA LEU A 42 2.29 1.35 -3.72
C LEU A 42 0.89 0.92 -3.28
N ILE A 43 0.20 0.14 -4.10
CA ILE A 43 -1.09 -0.45 -3.70
C ILE A 43 -0.82 -1.51 -2.63
N ALA A 44 -1.63 -1.53 -1.57
CA ALA A 44 -1.62 -2.57 -0.55
C ALA A 44 -2.94 -3.33 -0.59
N ALA A 45 -2.97 -4.45 -1.32
CA ALA A 45 -4.17 -5.27 -1.47
C ALA A 45 -3.83 -6.77 -1.47
N PRO A 46 -4.80 -7.63 -1.11
CA PRO A 46 -6.04 -7.32 -0.39
C PRO A 46 -5.81 -6.77 1.01
N HIS A 47 -6.74 -5.94 1.52
CA HIS A 47 -6.65 -5.38 2.87
C HIS A 47 -7.91 -5.71 3.67
N ALA A 48 -7.87 -6.84 4.38
CA ALA A 48 -9.03 -7.41 5.06
C ALA A 48 -8.80 -7.70 6.56
N SER A 49 -7.58 -7.48 7.07
CA SER A 49 -7.17 -7.84 8.42
C SER A 49 -6.27 -6.78 9.07
N ASN A 50 -6.25 -6.76 10.41
CA ASN A 50 -5.26 -5.99 11.17
C ASN A 50 -3.84 -6.58 11.02
N TRP A 51 -3.73 -7.86 10.69
CA TRP A 51 -2.46 -8.54 10.44
C TRP A 51 -1.77 -8.10 9.15
N ASP A 52 -2.50 -7.47 8.24
CA ASP A 52 -1.93 -7.01 6.97
C ASP A 52 -0.83 -5.97 7.20
N LEU A 53 -0.99 -5.09 8.20
CA LEU A 53 0.03 -4.08 8.52
C LEU A 53 1.35 -4.70 9.00
N PRO A 54 1.40 -5.59 10.02
CA PRO A 54 2.62 -6.28 10.40
C PRO A 54 3.29 -7.04 9.25
N TYR A 55 2.52 -7.85 8.52
CA TYR A 55 3.06 -8.61 7.38
C TYR A 55 3.59 -7.68 6.27
N MET A 56 2.87 -6.62 5.94
CA MET A 56 3.33 -5.62 4.97
C MET A 56 4.64 -4.97 5.39
N LEU A 57 4.78 -4.59 6.66
CA LEU A 57 6.02 -4.01 7.19
C LEU A 57 7.17 -5.02 7.13
N PHE A 58 6.96 -6.27 7.54
CA PHE A 58 8.00 -7.31 7.46
C PHE A 58 8.41 -7.61 6.02
N VAL A 59 7.47 -7.68 5.08
CA VAL A 59 7.77 -7.80 3.66
C VAL A 59 8.55 -6.57 3.16
N ALA A 60 8.15 -5.36 3.54
CA ALA A 60 8.87 -4.15 3.17
C ALA A 60 10.31 -4.14 3.71
N PHE A 61 10.55 -4.55 4.97
CA PHE A 61 11.89 -4.70 5.52
C PHE A 61 12.71 -5.76 4.79
N ALA A 62 12.13 -6.92 4.48
CA ALA A 62 12.79 -7.98 3.74
C ALA A 62 13.22 -7.52 2.34
N LEU A 63 12.35 -6.80 1.63
CA LEU A 63 12.60 -6.24 0.30
C LEU A 63 13.41 -4.92 0.31
N ARG A 64 13.83 -4.42 1.49
CA ARG A 64 14.50 -3.12 1.67
C ARG A 64 13.67 -1.93 1.12
N ALA A 65 12.37 -2.05 1.12
CA ALA A 65 11.45 -1.03 0.64
C ALA A 65 11.14 -0.04 1.78
N LYS A 66 11.62 1.21 1.65
CA LYS A 66 11.23 2.29 2.56
C LYS A 66 9.83 2.76 2.16
N VAL A 67 8.83 2.37 2.93
CA VAL A 67 7.42 2.67 2.65
C VAL A 67 6.86 3.68 3.65
N TYR A 68 5.95 4.52 3.16
CA TYR A 68 5.14 5.43 3.96
C TYR A 68 3.67 5.05 3.82
N TRP A 69 2.88 5.33 4.84
CA TRP A 69 1.46 5.03 4.84
C TRP A 69 0.66 6.20 5.41
N MET A 70 -0.56 6.38 4.93
CA MET A 70 -1.44 7.46 5.37
C MET A 70 -2.34 7.00 6.50
N GLY A 71 -2.33 7.75 7.60
CA GLY A 71 -3.21 7.53 8.74
C GLY A 71 -4.09 8.73 9.03
N LYS A 72 -5.25 8.48 9.69
CA LYS A 72 -6.09 9.56 10.20
C LYS A 72 -5.30 10.39 11.22
N ASP A 73 -5.36 11.71 11.13
CA ASP A 73 -4.65 12.65 12.00
C ASP A 73 -4.77 12.30 13.51
N ALA A 74 -5.93 11.83 13.93
CA ALA A 74 -6.17 11.47 15.33
C ALA A 74 -5.22 10.41 15.90
N ILE A 75 -4.66 9.49 15.10
CA ILE A 75 -3.74 8.46 15.59
C ILE A 75 -2.31 8.99 15.81
N PHE A 76 -2.01 10.17 15.28
CA PHE A 76 -0.70 10.82 15.42
C PHE A 76 -0.62 11.77 16.64
N ARG A 77 -1.64 11.75 17.51
CA ARG A 77 -1.66 12.49 18.78
C ARG A 77 -0.89 11.74 19.85
N TRP A 78 -0.55 12.44 20.92
CA TRP A 78 0.08 11.86 22.09
C TRP A 78 -0.77 10.71 22.69
N PRO A 79 -0.17 9.59 23.20
CA PRO A 79 1.27 9.37 23.38
C PRO A 79 1.98 8.71 22.18
N PHE A 80 1.26 8.10 21.23
CA PHE A 80 1.85 7.25 20.20
C PHE A 80 2.15 7.96 18.87
N GLY A 81 1.84 9.24 18.74
CA GLY A 81 1.98 9.97 17.50
C GLY A 81 3.41 9.97 16.93
N ARG A 82 4.43 10.12 17.79
CA ARG A 82 5.83 10.05 17.38
C ARG A 82 6.21 8.66 16.86
N LEU A 83 5.73 7.61 17.51
CA LEU A 83 5.96 6.23 17.10
C LEU A 83 5.38 5.96 15.70
N PHE A 84 4.12 6.36 15.47
CA PHE A 84 3.49 6.16 14.15
C PHE A 84 4.18 6.95 13.05
N LYS A 85 4.64 8.18 13.31
CA LYS A 85 5.46 8.95 12.35
C LYS A 85 6.79 8.24 12.06
N TRP A 86 7.46 7.73 13.08
CA TRP A 86 8.70 6.98 12.94
C TRP A 86 8.50 5.66 12.17
N LEU A 87 7.34 5.02 12.30
CA LEU A 87 6.94 3.86 11.48
C LEU A 87 6.53 4.23 10.03
N GLY A 88 6.81 5.45 9.57
CA GLY A 88 6.50 5.91 8.22
C GLY A 88 5.09 6.45 8.03
N GLY A 89 4.38 6.72 9.12
CA GLY A 89 3.03 7.28 9.05
C GLY A 89 3.01 8.77 8.68
N ILE A 90 2.13 9.13 7.76
CA ILE A 90 1.84 10.50 7.34
C ILE A 90 0.43 10.84 7.81
N PRO A 91 0.25 11.86 8.68
CA PRO A 91 -1.08 12.29 9.10
C PRO A 91 -1.83 12.92 7.92
N ILE A 92 -3.08 12.51 7.73
CA ILE A 92 -3.96 13.02 6.67
C ILE A 92 -5.30 13.40 7.29
N ASP A 93 -5.75 14.61 6.99
CA ASP A 93 -7.12 15.03 7.26
C ASP A 93 -8.08 14.34 6.28
N ARG A 94 -8.92 13.45 6.81
CA ARG A 94 -9.92 12.68 6.04
C ARG A 94 -11.32 13.28 6.09
N SER A 95 -11.48 14.49 6.59
CA SER A 95 -12.79 15.15 6.69
C SER A 95 -13.43 15.37 5.31
N LYS A 96 -12.61 15.57 4.28
CA LYS A 96 -13.04 15.70 2.88
C LYS A 96 -12.20 14.80 1.98
N ALA A 97 -12.85 13.96 1.15
CA ALA A 97 -12.17 12.99 0.29
C ALA A 97 -11.18 13.65 -0.70
N ASN A 98 -11.56 14.80 -1.27
CA ASN A 98 -10.70 15.54 -2.21
C ASN A 98 -9.42 16.07 -1.54
N ASN A 99 -9.45 16.37 -0.25
CA ASN A 99 -8.28 16.80 0.50
C ASN A 99 -7.21 15.71 0.58
N VAL A 100 -7.61 14.44 0.65
CA VAL A 100 -6.65 13.31 0.74
C VAL A 100 -5.82 13.20 -0.54
N VAL A 101 -6.46 13.31 -1.70
CA VAL A 101 -5.76 13.25 -3.00
C VAL A 101 -4.81 14.43 -3.13
N ALA A 102 -5.30 15.67 -2.94
CA ALA A 102 -4.49 16.88 -3.03
C ALA A 102 -3.31 16.85 -2.05
N GLN A 103 -3.54 16.58 -0.76
CA GLN A 103 -2.49 16.47 0.25
C GLN A 103 -1.44 15.39 -0.11
N SER A 104 -1.85 14.30 -0.75
CA SER A 104 -0.93 13.24 -1.18
C SER A 104 -0.08 13.71 -2.37
N ILE A 105 -0.66 14.41 -3.34
CA ILE A 105 0.07 14.99 -4.46
C ILE A 105 1.10 16.02 -3.95
N ASP A 106 0.71 16.87 -2.99
CA ASP A 106 1.61 17.85 -2.37
C ASP A 106 2.80 17.15 -1.67
N GLN A 107 2.54 15.99 -1.00
CA GLN A 107 3.63 15.21 -0.39
C GLN A 107 4.61 14.67 -1.44
N PHE A 108 4.12 14.26 -2.62
CA PHE A 108 5.00 13.89 -3.73
C PHE A 108 5.80 15.07 -4.28
N ALA A 109 5.18 16.25 -4.37
CA ALA A 109 5.85 17.44 -4.88
C ALA A 109 7.06 17.87 -4.01
N ILE A 110 6.88 17.87 -2.68
CA ILE A 110 7.91 18.29 -1.73
C ILE A 110 8.92 17.22 -1.35
N SER A 111 8.74 15.98 -1.79
CA SER A 111 9.60 14.84 -1.43
C SER A 111 10.53 14.49 -2.59
N GLU A 112 11.81 14.25 -2.34
CA GLU A 112 12.73 13.68 -3.34
C GLU A 112 12.46 12.19 -3.57
N LYS A 113 12.16 11.45 -2.50
CA LYS A 113 11.85 10.01 -2.52
C LYS A 113 10.61 9.73 -1.70
N LEU A 114 9.63 9.06 -2.29
CA LEU A 114 8.39 8.70 -1.58
C LEU A 114 7.74 7.45 -2.19
N VAL A 115 7.70 6.39 -1.43
CA VAL A 115 6.88 5.21 -1.74
C VAL A 115 5.65 5.27 -0.82
N LEU A 116 4.54 5.78 -1.35
CA LEU A 116 3.31 5.99 -0.59
C LEU A 116 2.39 4.78 -0.71
N THR A 117 2.18 4.07 0.40
CA THR A 117 1.30 2.89 0.43
C THR A 117 -0.15 3.31 0.61
N VAL A 118 -1.00 2.87 -0.31
CA VAL A 118 -2.43 3.20 -0.32
C VAL A 118 -3.27 1.92 -0.45
N PRO A 119 -4.10 1.57 0.55
CA PRO A 119 -5.05 0.47 0.42
C PRO A 119 -6.25 0.93 -0.42
N PRO A 120 -6.52 0.31 -1.59
CA PRO A 120 -7.55 0.79 -2.53
C PRO A 120 -8.98 0.63 -1.98
N ALA A 121 -9.21 -0.34 -1.09
CA ALA A 121 -10.49 -0.50 -0.42
C ALA A 121 -10.80 0.65 0.56
N GLY A 122 -9.78 1.33 1.09
CA GLY A 122 -9.91 2.37 2.12
C GLY A 122 -10.49 1.90 3.46
N THR A 123 -10.83 0.61 3.56
CA THR A 123 -11.40 -0.05 4.74
C THR A 123 -11.05 -1.54 4.72
N ARG A 124 -11.17 -2.21 5.89
CA ARG A 124 -11.04 -3.66 6.03
C ARG A 124 -12.37 -4.41 5.95
N LYS A 125 -13.48 -3.67 5.80
CA LYS A 125 -14.79 -4.26 5.52
C LYS A 125 -14.88 -4.64 4.05
N ARG A 126 -15.77 -5.59 3.74
CA ARG A 126 -16.08 -5.91 2.34
C ARG A 126 -16.59 -4.66 1.63
N VAL A 127 -16.01 -4.35 0.49
CA VAL A 127 -16.47 -3.30 -0.42
C VAL A 127 -16.71 -3.92 -1.80
N LEU A 128 -17.69 -3.42 -2.52
CA LEU A 128 -18.01 -3.92 -3.87
C LEU A 128 -17.00 -3.42 -4.91
N ASN A 129 -16.52 -2.19 -4.73
CA ASN A 129 -15.60 -1.55 -5.67
C ASN A 129 -14.43 -0.91 -4.92
N TRP A 130 -13.27 -0.91 -5.54
CA TRP A 130 -12.13 -0.15 -5.07
C TRP A 130 -12.33 1.33 -5.29
N LYS A 131 -11.83 2.12 -4.37
CA LYS A 131 -11.75 3.57 -4.53
C LYS A 131 -10.60 3.91 -5.46
N THR A 132 -10.81 4.86 -6.36
CA THR A 132 -9.82 5.29 -7.36
C THR A 132 -8.86 6.36 -6.85
N GLY A 133 -8.92 6.74 -5.57
CA GLY A 133 -8.08 7.79 -5.00
C GLY A 133 -6.59 7.57 -5.22
N PHE A 134 -6.08 6.33 -5.09
CA PHE A 134 -4.68 6.01 -5.36
C PHE A 134 -4.27 6.29 -6.82
N TYR A 135 -5.19 6.05 -7.76
CA TYR A 135 -4.98 6.31 -9.19
C TYR A 135 -4.85 7.82 -9.45
N HIS A 136 -5.78 8.62 -8.92
CA HIS A 136 -5.75 10.08 -9.06
C HIS A 136 -4.52 10.69 -8.38
N ILE A 137 -4.05 10.11 -7.26
CA ILE A 137 -2.78 10.52 -6.62
C ILE A 137 -1.61 10.26 -7.57
N ALA A 138 -1.52 9.06 -8.13
CA ALA A 138 -0.41 8.68 -9.02
C ALA A 138 -0.41 9.51 -10.30
N LEU A 139 -1.57 9.66 -10.94
CA LEU A 139 -1.73 10.46 -12.15
C LEU A 139 -1.38 11.94 -11.90
N GLY A 140 -1.94 12.54 -10.83
CA GLY A 140 -1.70 13.95 -10.50
C GLY A 140 -0.27 14.24 -10.04
N ALA A 141 0.42 13.26 -9.45
CA ALA A 141 1.82 13.36 -9.07
C ALA A 141 2.80 12.96 -10.18
N GLY A 142 2.32 12.42 -11.31
CA GLY A 142 3.17 11.94 -12.41
C GLY A 142 4.05 10.77 -12.01
N VAL A 143 3.57 9.86 -11.14
CA VAL A 143 4.36 8.74 -10.60
C VAL A 143 3.75 7.39 -10.94
N PRO A 144 4.55 6.32 -11.06
CA PRO A 144 4.03 4.97 -11.30
C PRO A 144 3.27 4.41 -10.10
N ILE A 145 2.44 3.40 -10.39
CA ILE A 145 1.72 2.57 -9.43
C ILE A 145 2.40 1.20 -9.38
N ALA A 146 2.95 0.82 -8.23
CA ALA A 146 3.45 -0.52 -7.98
C ALA A 146 2.40 -1.36 -7.25
N MET A 147 2.27 -2.63 -7.62
CA MET A 147 1.24 -3.54 -7.09
C MET A 147 1.80 -4.37 -5.93
N GLY A 148 1.68 -3.85 -4.71
CA GLY A 148 2.06 -4.57 -3.49
C GLY A 148 0.96 -5.54 -3.05
N PHE A 149 1.35 -6.74 -2.60
CA PHE A 149 0.38 -7.77 -2.27
C PHE A 149 0.79 -8.65 -1.08
N LEU A 150 -0.25 -9.21 -0.43
CA LEU A 150 -0.13 -10.28 0.56
C LEU A 150 -1.10 -11.40 0.17
N ASP A 151 -0.57 -12.49 -0.37
CA ASP A 151 -1.34 -13.69 -0.67
C ASP A 151 -1.27 -14.67 0.52
N TYR A 152 -2.31 -14.68 1.33
CA TYR A 152 -2.39 -15.55 2.51
C TYR A 152 -2.59 -17.01 2.16
N LYS A 153 -3.18 -17.34 1.01
CA LYS A 153 -3.37 -18.70 0.55
C LYS A 153 -2.02 -19.33 0.16
N LYS A 154 -1.22 -18.59 -0.59
CA LYS A 154 0.12 -19.03 -1.03
C LYS A 154 1.22 -18.70 -0.01
N LYS A 155 0.91 -17.87 1.02
CA LYS A 155 1.87 -17.31 1.99
C LYS A 155 3.02 -16.58 1.29
N ILE A 156 2.69 -15.71 0.35
CA ILE A 156 3.65 -14.91 -0.39
C ILE A 156 3.27 -13.44 -0.24
N GLY A 157 4.24 -12.61 0.13
CA GLY A 157 4.09 -11.17 0.14
C GLY A 157 5.13 -10.51 -0.74
N GLY A 158 4.76 -9.42 -1.41
CA GLY A 158 5.73 -8.82 -2.32
C GLY A 158 5.24 -7.62 -3.10
N ILE A 159 6.05 -7.29 -4.11
CA ILE A 159 5.78 -6.22 -5.07
C ILE A 159 5.77 -6.87 -6.46
N GLY A 160 4.66 -6.74 -7.14
CA GLY A 160 4.44 -7.29 -8.47
C GLY A 160 4.68 -6.26 -9.58
N SER A 161 3.76 -6.22 -10.52
CA SER A 161 3.85 -5.35 -11.70
C SER A 161 3.80 -3.86 -11.34
N VAL A 162 4.31 -3.05 -12.27
CA VAL A 162 4.27 -1.59 -12.22
C VAL A 162 3.42 -1.09 -13.37
N LEU A 163 2.56 -0.12 -13.11
CA LEU A 163 1.72 0.53 -14.11
C LEU A 163 2.01 2.03 -14.08
N HIS A 164 2.21 2.60 -15.26
CA HIS A 164 2.25 4.05 -15.45
C HIS A 164 0.85 4.51 -15.84
N PRO A 165 0.17 5.35 -15.01
CA PRO A 165 -1.19 5.79 -15.33
C PRO A 165 -1.25 6.48 -16.69
N THR A 166 -2.15 6.02 -17.56
CA THR A 166 -2.30 6.54 -18.93
C THR A 166 -3.30 7.69 -19.02
N GLY A 167 -4.17 7.83 -18.01
CA GLY A 167 -5.34 8.70 -18.03
C GLY A 167 -6.63 7.97 -18.38
N ASP A 168 -6.55 6.82 -19.07
CA ASP A 168 -7.69 5.92 -19.23
C ASP A 168 -7.85 5.05 -17.97
N ILE A 169 -8.68 5.56 -17.06
CA ILE A 169 -8.89 4.91 -15.76
C ILE A 169 -9.51 3.52 -15.88
N GLU A 170 -10.34 3.26 -16.89
CA GLU A 170 -11.01 1.96 -17.05
C GLU A 170 -10.03 0.90 -17.50
N ALA A 171 -9.22 1.18 -18.50
CA ALA A 171 -8.18 0.29 -19.00
C ALA A 171 -7.11 0.02 -17.92
N ASP A 172 -6.64 1.07 -17.24
CA ASP A 172 -5.64 0.95 -16.19
C ASP A 172 -6.17 0.17 -14.97
N MET A 173 -7.41 0.42 -14.55
CA MET A 173 -8.06 -0.33 -13.47
C MET A 173 -8.35 -1.78 -13.85
N SER A 174 -8.62 -2.08 -15.12
CA SER A 174 -8.74 -3.45 -15.62
C SER A 174 -7.43 -4.21 -15.46
N THR A 175 -6.31 -3.60 -15.85
CA THR A 175 -4.96 -4.15 -15.69
C THR A 175 -4.63 -4.42 -14.22
N ILE A 176 -4.92 -3.44 -13.35
CA ILE A 176 -4.70 -3.60 -11.91
C ILE A 176 -5.55 -4.75 -11.35
N ARG A 177 -6.85 -4.80 -11.67
CA ARG A 177 -7.74 -5.87 -11.20
C ARG A 177 -7.31 -7.25 -11.65
N SER A 178 -6.85 -7.39 -12.89
CA SER A 178 -6.32 -8.65 -13.41
C SER A 178 -5.13 -9.17 -12.61
N PHE A 179 -4.24 -8.29 -12.15
CA PHE A 179 -3.14 -8.69 -11.28
C PHE A 179 -3.61 -9.27 -9.94
N TYR A 180 -4.65 -8.69 -9.34
CA TYR A 180 -5.13 -9.10 -8.01
C TYR A 180 -6.16 -10.23 -8.02
N GLN A 181 -6.64 -10.68 -9.18
CA GLN A 181 -7.72 -11.68 -9.26
C GLN A 181 -7.43 -12.99 -8.53
N ASP A 182 -6.16 -13.44 -8.55
CA ASP A 182 -5.72 -14.71 -7.95
C ASP A 182 -5.05 -14.54 -6.59
N ILE A 183 -5.07 -13.34 -6.01
CA ILE A 183 -4.46 -13.02 -4.73
C ILE A 183 -5.51 -13.06 -3.62
N SER A 184 -5.29 -13.92 -2.64
CA SER A 184 -6.23 -14.16 -1.55
C SER A 184 -5.83 -13.45 -0.26
N GLY A 185 -6.70 -12.57 0.25
CA GLY A 185 -6.55 -11.97 1.58
C GLY A 185 -6.74 -12.97 2.72
N LYS A 186 -6.39 -12.56 3.95
CA LYS A 186 -6.57 -13.40 5.16
C LYS A 186 -8.02 -13.87 5.36
N TYR A 187 -8.97 -13.05 4.97
CA TYR A 187 -10.40 -13.36 5.00
C TYR A 187 -10.98 -13.20 3.60
N PRO A 188 -11.01 -14.28 2.78
CA PRO A 188 -11.43 -14.20 1.37
C PRO A 188 -12.82 -13.61 1.17
N LEU A 189 -13.76 -13.86 2.08
CA LEU A 189 -15.13 -13.30 2.05
C LEU A 189 -15.17 -11.78 2.29
N LYS A 190 -14.10 -11.20 2.85
CA LYS A 190 -13.96 -9.74 3.08
C LYS A 190 -13.08 -9.08 2.03
N SER A 191 -12.23 -9.82 1.33
CA SER A 191 -11.46 -9.32 0.20
C SER A 191 -12.33 -9.37 -1.04
N ILE A 192 -12.30 -8.30 -1.84
CA ILE A 192 -12.94 -8.34 -3.16
C ILE A 192 -12.14 -9.33 -3.98
N SER A 193 -12.82 -10.37 -4.48
CA SER A 193 -12.37 -11.00 -5.71
C SER A 193 -12.56 -9.97 -6.82
N ALA A 194 -11.52 -9.68 -7.58
CA ALA A 194 -11.54 -8.74 -8.70
C ALA A 194 -12.58 -9.12 -9.79
N THR A 195 -13.23 -10.25 -9.60
CA THR A 195 -14.13 -10.93 -10.55
C THR A 195 -15.57 -10.42 -10.53
N THR A 196 -15.95 -9.52 -9.60
CA THR A 196 -17.36 -9.09 -9.51
C THR A 196 -17.53 -7.64 -9.95
N VAL A 197 -17.37 -7.37 -11.23
CA VAL A 197 -17.98 -6.20 -11.86
C VAL A 197 -19.09 -6.70 -12.78
N LYS A 198 -20.35 -6.59 -12.33
CA LYS A 198 -21.47 -6.53 -13.27
C LYS A 198 -21.24 -5.32 -14.18
N PRO A 199 -21.33 -5.46 -15.50
CA PRO A 199 -21.33 -4.30 -16.38
C PRO A 199 -22.49 -3.39 -15.95
N THR A 200 -22.21 -2.11 -15.77
CA THR A 200 -23.25 -1.09 -15.65
C THR A 200 -24.08 -1.15 -16.94
N PRO A 201 -25.42 -1.28 -16.87
CA PRO A 201 -26.20 -1.18 -18.08
C PRO A 201 -25.99 0.21 -18.66
N ALA A 202 -25.67 0.24 -19.96
CA ALA A 202 -25.62 1.46 -20.73
C ALA A 202 -26.97 2.17 -20.65
N ALA A 203 -26.97 3.44 -20.27
CA ALA A 203 -28.13 4.31 -20.32
C ALA A 203 -28.31 4.84 -21.74
#